data_ec832101691ad3c9af4e265a5e1f655d
#
_entry.id   ec832101691ad3c9af4e265a5e1f655d
#
_cell.length_a   1.000
_cell.length_b   1.000
_cell.length_c   1.000
_cell.angle_alpha   90.00
_cell.angle_beta   90.00
_cell.angle_gamma   90.00
#
_symmetry.space_group_name_H-M   'P 1'
#
loop_
_entity.id
_entity.type
_entity.pdbx_description
1 polymer ?
#
loop_
_entity_poly.entity_id
_entity_poly.type
_entity_poly.pdbx_seq_one_letter_code
_entity_poly.pdbx_strand_id
1 'polypeptide(L)'
;MAILAGCGLIYEYLLSHYAGRVLGAIEQVIFAMIGVMIVSMGIGAFVSRIFKSPFTAFAWLEVIIALCGSTAVLILAGITALANIFPSVIAEIFNLPPDLVPQGGVVSFFQDFAEFVPYIMGFLLGGMIGMEIPLMARIREKVYDQHLEHNVGSIYGADYIGAGAGAAIWVWFMLSMDAMTAAVITASINIVVGLLFYFLYRQHIRFGSLLLSAHIAVIIVIIVIAQYGNQWDAEMEDMMYQDKVIYRMNTQYQHITVTERIMNPAKPPVMTLYLNGRTQFSSADEKIYHSMLVYPAMLASARHEKILIIGGGDGLALRDVLKWNPQAVTLLDLDKEVIDFFSVPIKHQGKIVNQRLIELNNKAFSDDRLTIKYGDAFLTVDELLQQEKLFDTIIIDLPDPSHPDLDKLYSARFYAKCWQLLAGDGVISIQSTSPYHAKNAFMSIGKTVKHAGYHSVEQYHHNVPSFGEWGWTIATKNGLSAKQRIAQVASLPIDDGWVTKGIMLGAFEFGQHFFDNLAKIKVNRLGSNTIYQYHHQDWEQEQGIFE
;
A
#
# COMPACT_ATOMS: atom_id res chain seq x y z
N MET A 1 9.83 -7.38 -31.92
CA MET A 1 9.07 -6.15 -31.56
C MET A 1 7.96 -6.45 -30.54
N ALA A 2 6.93 -7.26 -30.85
CA ALA A 2 5.85 -7.50 -29.88
C ALA A 2 6.33 -8.02 -28.50
N ILE A 3 7.29 -8.95 -28.46
CA ILE A 3 7.85 -9.45 -27.19
C ILE A 3 8.55 -8.33 -26.42
N LEU A 4 9.34 -7.51 -27.10
CA LEU A 4 10.08 -6.41 -26.45
C LEU A 4 9.12 -5.33 -25.94
N ALA A 5 8.10 -4.97 -26.72
CA ALA A 5 7.06 -4.05 -26.26
C ALA A 5 6.34 -4.56 -25.00
N GLY A 6 6.07 -5.87 -24.95
CA GLY A 6 5.54 -6.51 -23.74
C GLY A 6 6.49 -6.39 -22.54
N CYS A 7 7.79 -6.64 -22.75
CA CYS A 7 8.80 -6.44 -21.71
C CYS A 7 8.91 -4.98 -21.26
N GLY A 8 8.87 -4.04 -22.21
CA GLY A 8 8.92 -2.60 -21.93
C GLY A 8 7.77 -2.17 -21.00
N LEU A 9 6.54 -2.61 -21.29
CA LEU A 9 5.39 -2.31 -20.45
C LEU A 9 5.47 -3.00 -19.07
N ILE A 10 5.97 -4.23 -19.03
CA ILE A 10 6.19 -4.92 -17.73
C ILE A 10 7.20 -4.14 -16.88
N TYR A 11 8.28 -3.64 -17.45
CA TYR A 11 9.22 -2.78 -16.71
C TYR A 11 8.58 -1.49 -16.21
N GLU A 12 7.73 -0.86 -17.03
CA GLU A 12 6.99 0.35 -16.63
C GLU A 12 6.11 0.08 -15.41
N TYR A 13 5.32 -0.98 -15.45
CA TYR A 13 4.46 -1.35 -14.33
C TYR A 13 5.25 -1.83 -13.10
N LEU A 14 6.31 -2.60 -13.30
CA LEU A 14 7.19 -3.07 -12.23
C LEU A 14 7.79 -1.90 -11.46
N LEU A 15 8.40 -0.94 -12.17
CA LEU A 15 9.03 0.22 -11.54
C LEU A 15 8.00 1.13 -10.88
N SER A 16 6.86 1.37 -11.55
CA SER A 16 5.78 2.20 -11.01
C SER A 16 5.20 1.58 -9.73
N HIS A 17 4.95 0.29 -9.74
CA HIS A 17 4.41 -0.43 -8.58
C HIS A 17 5.40 -0.48 -7.42
N TYR A 18 6.68 -0.80 -7.70
CA TYR A 18 7.73 -0.84 -6.68
C TYR A 18 7.96 0.55 -6.06
N ALA A 19 8.07 1.58 -6.89
CA ALA A 19 8.23 2.96 -6.44
C ALA A 19 7.04 3.42 -5.58
N GLY A 20 5.81 3.12 -6.00
CA GLY A 20 4.61 3.43 -5.23
C GLY A 20 4.58 2.78 -3.84
N ARG A 21 5.06 1.55 -3.73
CA ARG A 21 5.19 0.85 -2.43
C ARG A 21 6.23 1.50 -1.52
N VAL A 22 7.37 1.87 -2.09
CA VAL A 22 8.49 2.47 -1.34
C VAL A 22 8.18 3.90 -0.89
N LEU A 23 7.58 4.71 -1.78
CA LEU A 23 7.26 6.11 -1.49
C LEU A 23 5.89 6.30 -0.79
N GLY A 24 5.09 5.24 -0.66
CA GLY A 24 3.83 5.26 0.11
C GLY A 24 2.68 6.06 -0.52
N ALA A 25 2.87 6.70 -1.68
CA ALA A 25 1.86 7.47 -2.43
C ALA A 25 1.53 6.76 -3.75
N ILE A 26 0.97 5.56 -3.67
CA ILE A 26 0.93 4.57 -4.76
C ILE A 26 0.40 5.15 -6.07
N GLU A 27 -0.79 5.77 -6.09
CA GLU A 27 -1.37 6.26 -7.35
C GLU A 27 -0.61 7.42 -7.97
N GLN A 28 -0.23 8.41 -7.16
CA GLN A 28 0.52 9.58 -7.65
C GLN A 28 1.85 9.17 -8.26
N VAL A 29 2.57 8.28 -7.58
CA VAL A 29 3.86 7.75 -8.06
C VAL A 29 3.67 6.95 -9.34
N ILE A 30 2.66 6.07 -9.42
CA ILE A 30 2.37 5.29 -10.62
C ILE A 30 2.09 6.21 -11.81
N PHE A 31 1.18 7.18 -11.67
CA PHE A 31 0.84 8.09 -12.77
C PHE A 31 2.00 9.01 -13.15
N ALA A 32 2.79 9.48 -12.19
CA ALA A 32 3.98 10.28 -12.46
C ALA A 32 5.05 9.45 -13.20
N MET A 33 5.29 8.20 -12.78
CA MET A 33 6.21 7.28 -13.45
C MET A 33 5.80 7.00 -14.89
N ILE A 34 4.52 6.68 -15.13
CA ILE A 34 3.98 6.49 -16.47
C ILE A 34 4.22 7.76 -17.32
N GLY A 35 3.91 8.93 -16.78
CA GLY A 35 4.13 10.21 -17.46
C GLY A 35 5.61 10.44 -17.81
N VAL A 36 6.52 10.22 -16.86
CA VAL A 36 7.98 10.35 -17.06
C VAL A 36 8.47 9.36 -18.12
N MET A 37 8.04 8.09 -18.07
CA MET A 37 8.45 7.08 -19.02
C MET A 37 7.94 7.40 -20.44
N ILE A 38 6.69 7.81 -20.61
CA ILE A 38 6.14 8.19 -21.91
C ILE A 38 6.93 9.37 -22.51
N VAL A 39 7.21 10.41 -21.71
CA VAL A 39 8.00 11.55 -22.17
C VAL A 39 9.40 11.11 -22.58
N SER A 40 10.06 10.30 -21.76
CA SER A 40 11.41 9.80 -22.04
C SER A 40 11.45 8.87 -23.25
N MET A 41 10.42 8.05 -23.48
CA MET A 41 10.29 7.25 -24.72
C MET A 41 10.25 8.15 -25.96
N GLY A 42 9.51 9.26 -25.91
CA GLY A 42 9.51 10.25 -26.98
C GLY A 42 10.90 10.84 -27.24
N ILE A 43 11.61 11.21 -26.17
CA ILE A 43 13.00 11.72 -26.26
C ILE A 43 13.92 10.64 -26.84
N GLY A 44 13.81 9.40 -26.36
CA GLY A 44 14.57 8.25 -26.86
C GLY A 44 14.38 8.03 -28.36
N ALA A 45 13.14 8.14 -28.84
CA ALA A 45 12.84 8.04 -30.28
C ALA A 45 13.61 9.10 -31.09
N PHE A 46 13.71 10.34 -30.61
CA PHE A 46 14.53 11.37 -31.25
C PHE A 46 16.02 11.06 -31.18
N VAL A 47 16.52 10.61 -30.03
CA VAL A 47 17.95 10.28 -29.82
C VAL A 47 18.38 9.12 -30.71
N SER A 48 17.52 8.20 -31.06
CA SER A 48 17.81 7.06 -31.94
C SER A 48 18.45 7.47 -33.28
N ARG A 49 18.20 8.70 -33.74
CA ARG A 49 18.76 9.28 -35.01
C ARG A 49 20.28 9.45 -34.98
N ILE A 50 20.86 9.59 -33.80
CA ILE A 50 22.32 9.79 -33.63
C ILE A 50 23.10 8.53 -34.05
N PHE A 51 22.48 7.35 -33.93
CA PHE A 51 23.13 6.08 -34.22
C PHE A 51 23.18 5.78 -35.70
N LYS A 52 24.40 5.75 -36.25
CA LYS A 52 24.63 5.50 -37.69
C LYS A 52 24.35 4.05 -38.11
N SER A 53 24.64 3.08 -37.21
CA SER A 53 24.41 1.64 -37.44
C SER A 53 23.21 1.15 -36.60
N PRO A 54 22.00 1.00 -37.19
CA PRO A 54 20.83 0.58 -36.42
C PRO A 54 20.96 -0.83 -35.86
N PHE A 55 21.59 -1.77 -36.58
CA PHE A 55 21.81 -3.13 -36.09
C PHE A 55 22.69 -3.17 -34.83
N THR A 56 23.79 -2.45 -34.84
CA THR A 56 24.69 -2.38 -33.68
C THR A 56 24.05 -1.65 -32.52
N ALA A 57 23.36 -0.54 -32.78
CA ALA A 57 22.69 0.24 -31.75
C ALA A 57 21.58 -0.59 -31.08
N PHE A 58 20.73 -1.26 -31.85
CA PHE A 58 19.65 -2.08 -31.33
C PHE A 58 20.19 -3.26 -30.50
N ALA A 59 21.21 -3.97 -30.99
CA ALA A 59 21.78 -5.09 -30.26
C ALA A 59 22.41 -4.71 -28.92
N TRP A 60 23.08 -3.54 -28.84
CA TRP A 60 23.58 -3.00 -27.58
C TRP A 60 22.47 -2.50 -26.66
N LEU A 61 21.44 -1.91 -27.24
CA LEU A 61 20.28 -1.39 -26.51
C LEU A 61 19.60 -2.50 -25.68
N GLU A 62 19.35 -3.67 -26.30
CA GLU A 62 18.74 -4.82 -25.63
C GLU A 62 19.55 -5.32 -24.42
N VAL A 63 20.89 -5.35 -24.55
CA VAL A 63 21.77 -5.74 -23.44
C VAL A 63 21.68 -4.72 -22.30
N ILE A 64 21.66 -3.42 -22.62
CA ILE A 64 21.62 -2.36 -21.62
C ILE A 64 20.24 -2.35 -20.93
N ILE A 65 19.14 -2.50 -21.68
CA ILE A 65 17.79 -2.59 -21.12
C ILE A 65 17.70 -3.78 -20.17
N ALA A 66 18.19 -4.96 -20.57
CA ALA A 66 18.17 -6.14 -19.72
C ALA A 66 19.00 -5.96 -18.44
N LEU A 67 20.18 -5.30 -18.54
CA LEU A 67 20.98 -4.99 -17.36
C LEU A 67 20.27 -4.00 -16.44
N CYS A 68 19.82 -2.87 -16.97
CA CYS A 68 19.11 -1.85 -16.19
C CYS A 68 17.82 -2.39 -15.59
N GLY A 69 17.02 -3.13 -16.37
CA GLY A 69 15.77 -3.69 -15.90
C GLY A 69 15.95 -4.75 -14.79
N SER A 70 16.98 -5.62 -14.92
CA SER A 70 17.27 -6.63 -13.89
C SER A 70 17.81 -6.04 -12.59
N THR A 71 18.52 -4.90 -12.65
CA THR A 71 19.15 -4.27 -11.48
C THR A 71 18.31 -3.14 -10.87
N ALA A 72 17.30 -2.64 -11.59
CA ALA A 72 16.54 -1.46 -11.20
C ALA A 72 15.93 -1.57 -9.80
N VAL A 73 15.25 -2.68 -9.49
CA VAL A 73 14.64 -2.93 -8.18
C VAL A 73 15.68 -2.93 -7.06
N LEU A 74 16.83 -3.59 -7.27
CA LEU A 74 17.93 -3.59 -6.29
C LEU A 74 18.51 -2.19 -6.06
N ILE A 75 18.66 -1.40 -7.11
CA ILE A 75 19.15 -0.02 -7.01
C ILE A 75 18.15 0.81 -6.19
N LEU A 76 16.87 0.69 -6.48
CA LEU A 76 15.82 1.41 -5.75
C LEU A 76 15.79 0.98 -4.28
N ALA A 77 15.74 -0.32 -4.01
CA ALA A 77 15.78 -0.88 -2.64
C ALA A 77 17.01 -0.39 -1.87
N GLY A 78 18.19 -0.48 -2.48
CA GLY A 78 19.44 -0.09 -1.84
C GLY A 78 19.52 1.40 -1.52
N ILE A 79 19.11 2.26 -2.44
CA ILE A 79 19.14 3.72 -2.22
C ILE A 79 18.12 4.12 -1.15
N THR A 80 16.92 3.54 -1.17
CA THR A 80 15.91 3.82 -0.14
C THR A 80 16.34 3.32 1.24
N ALA A 81 16.90 2.10 1.32
CA ALA A 81 17.44 1.57 2.57
C ALA A 81 18.56 2.46 3.11
N LEU A 82 19.50 2.89 2.25
CA LEU A 82 20.56 3.82 2.61
C LEU A 82 20.01 5.16 3.10
N ALA A 83 18.99 5.72 2.46
CA ALA A 83 18.38 6.98 2.87
C ALA A 83 17.75 6.87 4.27
N ASN A 84 17.13 5.73 4.58
CA ASN A 84 16.55 5.48 5.90
C ASN A 84 17.59 5.34 7.01
N ILE A 85 18.70 4.62 6.77
CA ILE A 85 19.74 4.44 7.79
C ILE A 85 20.72 5.61 7.86
N PHE A 86 20.75 6.50 6.86
CA PHE A 86 21.74 7.57 6.75
C PHE A 86 21.77 8.50 7.98
N PRO A 87 20.62 8.94 8.55
CA PRO A 87 20.62 9.74 9.77
C PRO A 87 21.31 9.06 10.95
N SER A 88 21.07 7.76 11.16
CA SER A 88 21.68 6.98 12.24
C SER A 88 23.19 6.78 12.05
N VAL A 89 23.61 6.54 10.80
CA VAL A 89 25.04 6.43 10.45
C VAL A 89 25.78 7.76 10.73
N ILE A 90 25.15 8.89 10.38
CA ILE A 90 25.71 10.21 10.70
C ILE A 90 25.80 10.42 12.21
N ALA A 91 24.74 10.06 12.95
CA ALA A 91 24.73 10.16 14.40
C ALA A 91 25.87 9.33 15.04
N GLU A 92 26.11 8.12 14.54
CA GLU A 92 27.18 7.25 15.01
C GLU A 92 28.58 7.84 14.70
N ILE A 93 28.80 8.32 13.46
CA ILE A 93 30.09 8.93 13.05
C ILE A 93 30.42 10.13 13.93
N PHE A 94 29.45 10.96 14.29
CA PHE A 94 29.64 12.14 15.12
C PHE A 94 29.47 11.87 16.62
N ASN A 95 29.30 10.61 17.05
CA ASN A 95 29.04 10.20 18.44
C ASN A 95 27.93 11.03 19.10
N LEU A 96 26.83 11.26 18.37
CA LEU A 96 25.68 11.98 18.92
C LEU A 96 24.92 11.09 19.92
N PRO A 97 24.27 11.69 20.93
CA PRO A 97 23.39 10.94 21.83
C PRO A 97 22.31 10.19 21.02
N PRO A 98 21.87 9.00 21.47
CA PRO A 98 20.88 8.18 20.74
C PRO A 98 19.55 8.89 20.43
N ASP A 99 19.21 9.90 21.25
CA ASP A 99 17.97 10.70 21.11
C ASP A 99 18.12 11.86 20.10
N LEU A 100 19.34 12.11 19.60
CA LEU A 100 19.63 13.17 18.64
C LEU A 100 19.88 12.57 17.25
N VAL A 101 18.79 12.31 16.52
CA VAL A 101 18.87 11.92 15.13
C VAL A 101 19.03 13.17 14.26
N PRO A 102 20.11 13.30 13.46
CA PRO A 102 20.30 14.46 12.58
C PRO A 102 19.15 14.59 11.58
N GLN A 103 18.60 15.80 11.47
CA GLN A 103 17.56 16.15 10.51
C GLN A 103 18.00 17.37 9.71
N GLY A 104 17.55 17.46 8.43
CA GLY A 104 17.88 18.58 7.56
C GLY A 104 19.28 18.53 6.93
N GLY A 105 19.64 19.52 6.17
CA GLY A 105 20.94 19.66 5.49
C GLY A 105 21.28 18.52 4.54
N VAL A 106 22.41 17.83 4.75
CA VAL A 106 22.85 16.71 3.88
C VAL A 106 21.92 15.50 4.02
N VAL A 107 21.31 15.31 5.20
CA VAL A 107 20.40 14.20 5.45
C VAL A 107 19.12 14.37 4.63
N SER A 108 18.45 15.51 4.75
CA SER A 108 17.24 15.79 3.95
C SER A 108 17.54 15.76 2.45
N PHE A 109 18.65 16.37 2.02
CA PHE A 109 19.05 16.32 0.61
C PHE A 109 19.19 14.89 0.09
N PHE A 110 19.76 13.97 0.89
CA PHE A 110 19.92 12.58 0.46
C PHE A 110 18.58 11.81 0.48
N GLN A 111 17.71 12.11 1.44
CA GLN A 111 16.36 11.56 1.49
C GLN A 111 15.52 12.02 0.30
N ASP A 112 15.51 13.34 0.02
CA ASP A 112 14.84 13.91 -1.15
C ASP A 112 15.39 13.32 -2.46
N PHE A 113 16.72 13.17 -2.56
CA PHE A 113 17.35 12.53 -3.74
C PHE A 113 16.85 11.09 -3.91
N ALA A 114 16.74 10.32 -2.82
CA ALA A 114 16.26 8.94 -2.88
C ALA A 114 14.82 8.84 -3.41
N GLU A 115 13.96 9.81 -3.09
CA GLU A 115 12.60 9.91 -3.64
C GLU A 115 12.56 10.17 -5.14
N PHE A 116 13.58 10.86 -5.71
CA PHE A 116 13.67 11.11 -7.14
C PHE A 116 14.29 9.97 -7.95
N VAL A 117 15.02 9.05 -7.31
CA VAL A 117 15.71 7.95 -8.02
C VAL A 117 14.77 7.05 -8.83
N PRO A 118 13.57 6.67 -8.37
CA PRO A 118 12.63 5.93 -9.19
C PRO A 118 12.31 6.61 -10.53
N TYR A 119 12.09 7.93 -10.50
CA TYR A 119 11.80 8.71 -11.71
C TYR A 119 13.01 8.80 -12.65
N ILE A 120 14.23 8.88 -12.11
CA ILE A 120 15.48 8.84 -12.89
C ILE A 120 15.61 7.48 -13.58
N MET A 121 15.36 6.39 -12.87
CA MET A 121 15.42 5.03 -13.43
C MET A 121 14.34 4.83 -14.51
N GLY A 122 13.11 5.28 -14.26
CA GLY A 122 12.02 5.27 -15.24
C GLY A 122 12.36 6.10 -16.48
N PHE A 123 12.96 7.28 -16.30
CA PHE A 123 13.41 8.13 -17.41
C PHE A 123 14.48 7.44 -18.26
N LEU A 124 15.48 6.81 -17.64
CA LEU A 124 16.54 6.09 -18.35
C LEU A 124 16.00 4.88 -19.11
N LEU A 125 15.21 4.04 -18.46
CA LEU A 125 14.61 2.85 -19.09
C LEU A 125 13.63 3.25 -20.21
N GLY A 126 12.71 4.17 -19.94
CA GLY A 126 11.77 4.66 -20.94
C GLY A 126 12.47 5.25 -22.16
N GLY A 127 13.53 6.05 -21.95
CA GLY A 127 14.34 6.59 -23.04
C GLY A 127 14.98 5.50 -23.92
N MET A 128 15.46 4.42 -23.30
CA MET A 128 16.02 3.28 -24.04
C MET A 128 14.93 2.51 -24.80
N ILE A 129 13.82 2.18 -24.16
CA ILE A 129 12.69 1.50 -24.80
C ILE A 129 12.15 2.32 -25.97
N GLY A 130 12.07 3.66 -25.83
CA GLY A 130 11.64 4.55 -26.90
C GLY A 130 12.54 4.56 -28.15
N MET A 131 13.79 4.11 -28.05
CA MET A 131 14.69 3.97 -29.21
C MET A 131 14.38 2.71 -30.05
N GLU A 132 13.71 1.69 -29.50
CA GLU A 132 13.52 0.40 -30.17
C GLU A 132 12.73 0.53 -31.47
N ILE A 133 11.59 1.24 -31.45
CA ILE A 133 10.72 1.41 -32.62
C ILE A 133 11.45 2.05 -33.80
N PRO A 134 12.09 3.22 -33.67
CA PRO A 134 12.80 3.85 -34.78
C PRO A 134 14.00 3.03 -35.27
N LEU A 135 14.74 2.38 -34.37
CA LEU A 135 15.85 1.51 -34.77
C LEU A 135 15.35 0.30 -35.54
N MET A 136 14.28 -0.35 -35.08
CA MET A 136 13.67 -1.49 -35.75
C MET A 136 13.10 -1.11 -37.13
N ALA A 137 12.49 0.08 -37.27
CA ALA A 137 12.02 0.59 -38.54
C ALA A 137 13.17 0.72 -39.57
N ARG A 138 14.30 1.30 -39.12
CA ARG A 138 15.52 1.44 -39.97
C ARG A 138 16.18 0.10 -40.27
N ILE A 139 16.12 -0.89 -39.38
CA ILE A 139 16.64 -2.24 -39.62
C ILE A 139 15.77 -2.92 -40.67
N ARG A 140 14.45 -2.85 -40.52
CA ARG A 140 13.49 -3.49 -41.43
C ARG A 140 13.57 -2.90 -42.84
N GLU A 141 13.73 -1.58 -42.98
CA GLU A 141 13.97 -0.93 -44.25
C GLU A 141 15.23 -1.47 -44.96
N LYS A 142 16.33 -1.67 -44.20
CA LYS A 142 17.57 -2.23 -44.77
C LYS A 142 17.48 -3.73 -45.11
N VAL A 143 16.62 -4.50 -44.42
CA VAL A 143 16.49 -5.95 -44.65
C VAL A 143 15.57 -6.26 -45.82
N TYR A 144 14.46 -5.52 -45.94
CA TYR A 144 13.40 -5.84 -46.92
C TYR A 144 13.37 -4.92 -48.13
N ASP A 145 14.21 -3.90 -48.19
CA ASP A 145 14.27 -2.91 -49.28
C ASP A 145 12.92 -2.27 -49.61
N GLN A 146 12.02 -2.21 -48.62
CA GLN A 146 10.66 -1.69 -48.75
C GLN A 146 10.57 -0.29 -48.11
N HIS A 147 9.83 0.60 -48.77
CA HIS A 147 9.60 1.96 -48.27
C HIS A 147 8.94 1.94 -46.87
N LEU A 148 9.29 2.96 -46.07
CA LEU A 148 8.90 3.16 -44.66
C LEU A 148 7.38 3.05 -44.45
N GLU A 149 6.58 3.49 -45.42
CA GLU A 149 5.11 3.54 -45.36
C GLU A 149 4.46 2.18 -45.04
N HIS A 150 4.96 1.09 -45.63
CA HIS A 150 4.42 -0.25 -45.42
C HIS A 150 4.94 -0.91 -44.11
N ASN A 151 6.05 -0.43 -43.58
CA ASN A 151 6.69 -1.01 -42.40
C ASN A 151 6.19 -0.40 -41.08
N VAL A 152 5.80 0.89 -41.08
CA VAL A 152 5.36 1.61 -39.89
C VAL A 152 4.15 0.95 -39.24
N GLY A 153 3.09 0.69 -40.02
CA GLY A 153 1.87 0.07 -39.50
C GLY A 153 2.08 -1.30 -38.85
N SER A 154 2.97 -2.13 -39.43
CA SER A 154 3.25 -3.46 -38.87
C SER A 154 4.13 -3.41 -37.62
N ILE A 155 5.04 -2.42 -37.50
CA ILE A 155 5.87 -2.24 -36.31
C ILE A 155 5.02 -1.73 -35.15
N TYR A 156 4.23 -0.66 -35.38
CA TYR A 156 3.34 -0.12 -34.35
C TYR A 156 2.23 -1.12 -33.96
N GLY A 157 1.66 -1.85 -34.94
CA GLY A 157 0.68 -2.91 -34.65
C GLY A 157 1.25 -4.01 -33.76
N ALA A 158 2.48 -4.46 -34.05
CA ALA A 158 3.17 -5.44 -33.22
C ALA A 158 3.51 -4.88 -31.82
N ASP A 159 3.89 -3.61 -31.75
CA ASP A 159 4.21 -2.92 -30.51
C ASP A 159 3.00 -2.82 -29.58
N TYR A 160 1.88 -2.29 -30.09
CA TYR A 160 0.64 -2.18 -29.28
C TYR A 160 0.07 -3.54 -28.85
N ILE A 161 0.10 -4.56 -29.73
CA ILE A 161 -0.34 -5.92 -29.37
C ILE A 161 0.59 -6.49 -28.28
N GLY A 162 1.90 -6.30 -28.43
CA GLY A 162 2.88 -6.73 -27.45
C GLY A 162 2.71 -6.03 -26.10
N ALA A 163 2.55 -4.72 -26.09
CA ALA A 163 2.26 -3.95 -24.90
C ALA A 163 0.96 -4.42 -24.21
N GLY A 164 -0.12 -4.60 -24.95
CA GLY A 164 -1.37 -5.14 -24.40
C GLY A 164 -1.22 -6.54 -23.80
N ALA A 165 -0.43 -7.42 -24.44
CA ALA A 165 -0.12 -8.73 -23.88
C ALA A 165 0.73 -8.63 -22.59
N GLY A 166 1.72 -7.72 -22.57
CA GLY A 166 2.52 -7.43 -21.39
C GLY A 166 1.67 -6.94 -20.21
N ALA A 167 0.72 -6.04 -20.47
CA ALA A 167 -0.24 -5.57 -19.46
C ALA A 167 -1.08 -6.73 -18.88
N ALA A 168 -1.59 -7.60 -19.72
CA ALA A 168 -2.36 -8.76 -19.28
C ALA A 168 -1.50 -9.72 -18.44
N ILE A 169 -0.26 -10.01 -18.87
CA ILE A 169 0.68 -10.85 -18.12
C ILE A 169 0.98 -10.24 -16.76
N TRP A 170 1.21 -8.92 -16.70
CA TRP A 170 1.43 -8.23 -15.44
C TRP A 170 0.25 -8.40 -14.48
N VAL A 171 -0.95 -8.05 -14.90
CA VAL A 171 -2.15 -8.07 -14.04
C VAL A 171 -2.51 -9.49 -13.57
N TRP A 172 -2.39 -10.50 -14.46
CA TRP A 172 -2.84 -11.85 -14.13
C TRP A 172 -1.80 -12.71 -13.43
N PHE A 173 -0.51 -12.41 -13.60
CA PHE A 173 0.55 -13.30 -13.10
C PHE A 173 1.63 -12.57 -12.30
N MET A 174 2.05 -11.37 -12.68
CA MET A 174 3.24 -10.74 -12.08
C MET A 174 2.92 -9.82 -10.91
N LEU A 175 1.69 -9.31 -10.81
CA LEU A 175 1.31 -8.37 -9.75
C LEU A 175 1.47 -8.96 -8.33
N SER A 176 1.26 -10.27 -8.18
CA SER A 176 1.42 -11.01 -6.91
C SER A 176 2.81 -11.65 -6.73
N MET A 177 3.71 -11.49 -7.72
CA MET A 177 5.08 -12.00 -7.61
C MET A 177 5.99 -11.01 -6.89
N ASP A 178 7.10 -11.52 -6.35
CA ASP A 178 8.18 -10.66 -5.87
C ASP A 178 8.74 -9.82 -7.03
N ALA A 179 8.97 -8.53 -6.78
CA ALA A 179 9.45 -7.60 -7.79
C ALA A 179 10.77 -8.05 -8.44
N MET A 180 11.67 -8.65 -7.65
CA MET A 180 12.92 -9.23 -8.16
C MET A 180 12.68 -10.37 -9.13
N THR A 181 11.75 -11.26 -8.83
CA THR A 181 11.41 -12.40 -9.70
C THR A 181 10.82 -11.88 -11.02
N ALA A 182 9.93 -10.88 -10.99
CA ALA A 182 9.37 -10.27 -12.19
C ALA A 182 10.45 -9.58 -13.04
N ALA A 183 11.40 -8.86 -12.40
CA ALA A 183 12.54 -8.21 -13.08
C ALA A 183 13.43 -9.23 -13.80
N VAL A 184 13.79 -10.32 -13.12
CA VAL A 184 14.62 -11.42 -13.66
C VAL A 184 13.96 -12.11 -14.85
N ILE A 185 12.67 -12.42 -14.76
CA ILE A 185 11.92 -13.04 -15.87
C ILE A 185 11.92 -12.13 -17.08
N THR A 186 11.59 -10.85 -16.89
CA THR A 186 11.51 -9.87 -17.98
C THR A 186 12.87 -9.64 -18.62
N ALA A 187 13.94 -9.48 -17.83
CA ALA A 187 15.30 -9.32 -18.33
C ALA A 187 15.81 -10.58 -19.07
N SER A 188 15.42 -11.77 -18.61
CA SER A 188 15.76 -13.02 -19.29
C SER A 188 15.14 -13.09 -20.69
N ILE A 189 13.89 -12.63 -20.84
CA ILE A 189 13.23 -12.56 -22.14
C ILE A 189 13.98 -11.58 -23.06
N ASN A 190 14.33 -10.39 -22.57
CA ASN A 190 15.08 -9.39 -23.33
C ASN A 190 16.44 -9.95 -23.82
N ILE A 191 17.19 -10.60 -22.94
CA ILE A 191 18.49 -11.20 -23.29
C ILE A 191 18.32 -12.29 -24.35
N VAL A 192 17.31 -13.14 -24.26
CA VAL A 192 17.03 -14.17 -25.28
C VAL A 192 16.73 -13.51 -26.62
N VAL A 193 15.90 -12.48 -26.66
CA VAL A 193 15.60 -11.73 -27.90
C VAL A 193 16.85 -11.04 -28.44
N GLY A 194 17.64 -10.40 -27.59
CA GLY A 194 18.92 -9.78 -27.94
C GLY A 194 19.91 -10.77 -28.55
N LEU A 195 20.05 -11.98 -27.97
CA LEU A 195 20.89 -13.05 -28.50
C LEU A 195 20.36 -13.58 -29.85
N LEU A 196 19.06 -13.80 -29.99
CA LEU A 196 18.44 -14.19 -31.26
C LEU A 196 18.74 -13.14 -32.34
N PHE A 197 18.57 -11.86 -32.01
CA PHE A 197 18.90 -10.76 -32.91
C PHE A 197 20.39 -10.76 -33.28
N TYR A 198 21.28 -10.98 -32.32
CA TYR A 198 22.72 -11.06 -32.55
C TYR A 198 23.06 -12.18 -33.54
N PHE A 199 22.57 -13.40 -33.33
CA PHE A 199 22.88 -14.53 -34.21
C PHE A 199 22.31 -14.35 -35.62
N LEU A 200 21.10 -13.78 -35.77
CA LEU A 200 20.48 -13.53 -37.06
C LEU A 200 21.21 -12.45 -37.86
N TYR A 201 21.70 -11.39 -37.22
CA TYR A 201 22.27 -10.22 -37.87
C TYR A 201 23.74 -9.95 -37.56
N ARG A 202 24.49 -10.96 -37.06
CA ARG A 202 25.89 -10.80 -36.64
C ARG A 202 26.81 -10.17 -37.71
N GLN A 203 26.52 -10.38 -38.98
CA GLN A 203 27.31 -9.81 -40.09
C GLN A 203 27.17 -8.29 -40.20
N HIS A 204 26.09 -7.70 -39.68
CA HIS A 204 25.80 -6.28 -39.72
C HIS A 204 26.18 -5.56 -38.41
N ILE A 205 26.62 -6.30 -37.40
CA ILE A 205 26.93 -5.78 -36.06
C ILE A 205 28.42 -5.55 -35.94
N ARG A 206 28.80 -4.31 -35.59
CA ARG A 206 30.19 -3.97 -35.26
C ARG A 206 30.52 -4.41 -33.84
N PHE A 207 31.76 -4.86 -33.63
CA PHE A 207 32.25 -5.35 -32.35
C PHE A 207 31.42 -6.53 -31.78
N GLY A 208 31.06 -7.46 -32.64
CA GLY A 208 30.20 -8.61 -32.27
C GLY A 208 30.73 -9.47 -31.12
N SER A 209 32.06 -9.66 -31.03
CA SER A 209 32.68 -10.41 -29.90
C SER A 209 32.49 -9.69 -28.56
N LEU A 210 32.67 -8.37 -28.54
CA LEU A 210 32.47 -7.55 -27.34
C LEU A 210 30.98 -7.57 -26.92
N LEU A 211 30.07 -7.47 -27.87
CA LEU A 211 28.64 -7.57 -27.60
C LEU A 211 28.25 -8.95 -27.02
N LEU A 212 28.81 -10.03 -27.57
CA LEU A 212 28.57 -11.38 -27.03
C LEU A 212 29.10 -11.50 -25.59
N SER A 213 30.30 -10.94 -25.33
CA SER A 213 30.84 -10.91 -23.97
C SER A 213 29.94 -10.11 -23.02
N ALA A 214 29.34 -8.99 -23.49
CA ALA A 214 28.38 -8.21 -22.72
C ALA A 214 27.10 -9.02 -22.42
N HIS A 215 26.54 -9.77 -23.40
CA HIS A 215 25.42 -10.67 -23.15
C HIS A 215 25.76 -11.72 -22.07
N ILE A 216 26.94 -12.34 -22.15
CA ILE A 216 27.39 -13.32 -21.15
C ILE A 216 27.49 -12.67 -19.76
N ALA A 217 28.08 -11.48 -19.68
CA ALA A 217 28.18 -10.75 -18.41
C ALA A 217 26.79 -10.44 -17.81
N VAL A 218 25.84 -9.96 -18.62
CA VAL A 218 24.47 -9.68 -18.15
C VAL A 218 23.74 -10.94 -17.78
N ILE A 219 23.93 -12.07 -18.49
CA ILE A 219 23.38 -13.38 -18.08
C ILE A 219 23.90 -13.78 -16.70
N ILE A 220 25.19 -13.59 -16.44
CA ILE A 220 25.76 -13.87 -15.11
C ILE A 220 25.10 -12.99 -14.04
N VAL A 221 24.94 -11.69 -14.32
CA VAL A 221 24.25 -10.77 -13.41
C VAL A 221 22.80 -11.23 -13.15
N ILE A 222 22.05 -11.57 -14.19
CA ILE A 222 20.68 -12.09 -14.06
C ILE A 222 20.63 -13.36 -13.21
N ILE A 223 21.56 -14.30 -13.42
CA ILE A 223 21.64 -15.54 -12.63
C ILE A 223 21.93 -15.23 -11.15
N VAL A 224 22.87 -14.32 -10.88
CA VAL A 224 23.20 -13.91 -9.51
C VAL A 224 21.98 -13.25 -8.84
N ILE A 225 21.30 -12.35 -9.53
CA ILE A 225 20.08 -11.72 -9.02
C ILE A 225 18.96 -12.74 -8.82
N ALA A 226 18.80 -13.70 -9.74
CA ALA A 226 17.82 -14.78 -9.59
C ALA A 226 18.07 -15.64 -8.35
N GLN A 227 19.33 -15.83 -7.98
CA GLN A 227 19.72 -16.66 -6.83
C GLN A 227 19.69 -15.89 -5.50
N TYR A 228 20.11 -14.64 -5.49
CA TYR A 228 20.32 -13.86 -4.26
C TYR A 228 19.45 -12.61 -4.17
N GLY A 229 18.81 -12.17 -5.26
CA GLY A 229 18.11 -10.89 -5.34
C GLY A 229 17.00 -10.75 -4.30
N ASN A 230 16.16 -11.76 -4.11
CA ASN A 230 15.12 -11.76 -3.08
C ASN A 230 15.68 -11.70 -1.65
N GLN A 231 16.84 -12.29 -1.42
CA GLN A 231 17.51 -12.18 -0.12
C GLN A 231 18.05 -10.77 0.10
N TRP A 232 18.69 -10.17 -0.90
CA TRP A 232 19.20 -8.80 -0.80
C TRP A 232 18.09 -7.77 -0.65
N ASP A 233 17.01 -7.92 -1.40
CA ASP A 233 15.81 -7.08 -1.24
C ASP A 233 15.25 -7.21 0.18
N ALA A 234 15.27 -8.43 0.71
CA ALA A 234 14.90 -8.73 2.08
C ALA A 234 15.76 -8.00 3.11
N GLU A 235 17.08 -8.06 2.94
CA GLU A 235 18.02 -7.41 3.83
C GLU A 235 17.92 -5.88 3.75
N MET A 236 17.68 -5.35 2.55
CA MET A 236 17.45 -3.91 2.34
C MET A 236 16.11 -3.45 2.94
N GLU A 237 15.05 -4.23 2.77
CA GLU A 237 13.76 -3.94 3.40
C GLU A 237 13.85 -4.01 4.94
N ASP A 238 14.61 -4.97 5.49
CA ASP A 238 14.84 -5.07 6.94
C ASP A 238 15.47 -3.77 7.51
N MET A 239 16.32 -3.11 6.72
CA MET A 239 16.92 -1.81 7.07
C MET A 239 15.92 -0.65 7.08
N MET A 240 14.77 -0.79 6.44
CA MET A 240 13.72 0.24 6.43
C MET A 240 12.88 0.24 7.70
N TYR A 241 12.92 -0.84 8.48
CA TYR A 241 12.18 -0.98 9.73
C TYR A 241 13.12 -0.92 10.94
N GLN A 242 12.63 -0.36 12.05
CA GLN A 242 13.41 -0.31 13.30
C GLN A 242 13.58 -1.70 13.93
N ASP A 243 12.61 -2.60 13.66
CA ASP A 243 12.55 -3.93 14.22
C ASP A 243 12.81 -4.96 13.12
N LYS A 244 13.30 -6.14 13.52
CA LYS A 244 13.62 -7.21 12.56
C LYS A 244 12.40 -7.71 11.82
N VAL A 245 12.44 -7.70 10.49
CA VAL A 245 11.41 -8.33 9.64
C VAL A 245 11.49 -9.85 9.79
N ILE A 246 10.38 -10.47 10.17
CA ILE A 246 10.27 -11.94 10.35
C ILE A 246 9.44 -12.58 9.23
N TYR A 247 8.57 -11.82 8.61
CA TYR A 247 7.73 -12.32 7.52
C TYR A 247 7.26 -11.18 6.63
N ARG A 248 7.10 -11.48 5.35
CA ARG A 248 6.52 -10.60 4.36
C ARG A 248 5.78 -11.41 3.30
N MET A 249 4.75 -10.81 2.75
CA MET A 249 3.98 -11.36 1.64
C MET A 249 3.36 -10.23 0.81
N ASN A 250 3.18 -10.52 -0.48
CA ASN A 250 2.39 -9.69 -1.37
C ASN A 250 1.02 -10.33 -1.54
N THR A 251 -0.03 -9.58 -1.32
CA THR A 251 -1.37 -9.96 -1.74
C THR A 251 -1.71 -9.24 -3.05
N GLN A 252 -2.87 -9.50 -3.61
CA GLN A 252 -3.36 -8.75 -4.77
C GLN A 252 -3.54 -7.25 -4.47
N TYR A 253 -3.71 -6.87 -3.20
CA TYR A 253 -4.10 -5.52 -2.78
C TYR A 253 -3.01 -4.77 -2.06
N GLN A 254 -2.11 -5.47 -1.37
CA GLN A 254 -1.16 -4.83 -0.46
C GLN A 254 0.07 -5.68 -0.18
N HIS A 255 1.14 -4.99 0.24
CA HIS A 255 2.34 -5.60 0.78
C HIS A 255 2.26 -5.65 2.30
N ILE A 256 2.39 -6.84 2.86
CA ILE A 256 2.33 -7.09 4.29
C ILE A 256 3.73 -7.36 4.80
N THR A 257 4.17 -6.62 5.80
CA THR A 257 5.42 -6.85 6.51
C THR A 257 5.16 -7.00 8.00
N VAL A 258 5.74 -8.03 8.61
CA VAL A 258 5.67 -8.26 10.06
C VAL A 258 7.05 -8.18 10.65
N THR A 259 7.21 -7.32 11.65
CA THR A 259 8.46 -7.18 12.39
C THR A 259 8.33 -7.72 13.81
N GLU A 260 9.46 -8.08 14.40
CA GLU A 260 9.57 -8.59 15.76
C GLU A 260 10.65 -7.85 16.54
N ARG A 261 10.32 -7.40 17.76
CA ARG A 261 11.27 -6.83 18.71
C ARG A 261 11.25 -7.59 20.03
N ILE A 262 12.40 -8.13 20.42
CA ILE A 262 12.58 -8.83 21.70
C ILE A 262 13.09 -7.83 22.72
N MET A 263 12.20 -7.27 23.53
CA MET A 263 12.58 -6.36 24.62
C MET A 263 13.06 -7.10 25.86
N ASN A 264 12.49 -8.24 26.17
CA ASN A 264 12.84 -9.10 27.28
C ASN A 264 12.66 -10.56 26.88
N PRO A 265 13.71 -11.39 26.91
CA PRO A 265 13.61 -12.82 26.54
C PRO A 265 12.59 -13.63 27.36
N ALA A 266 12.22 -13.15 28.55
CA ALA A 266 11.22 -13.80 29.41
C ALA A 266 9.76 -13.39 29.08
N LYS A 267 9.57 -12.44 28.15
CA LYS A 267 8.24 -11.97 27.70
C LYS A 267 8.05 -12.27 26.21
N PRO A 268 6.81 -12.39 25.75
CA PRO A 268 6.54 -12.48 24.33
C PRO A 268 7.12 -11.26 23.58
N PRO A 269 7.65 -11.46 22.36
CA PRO A 269 8.15 -10.35 21.56
C PRO A 269 7.03 -9.40 21.17
N VAL A 270 7.40 -8.13 20.96
CA VAL A 270 6.50 -7.15 20.36
C VAL A 270 6.50 -7.39 18.85
N MET A 271 5.31 -7.58 18.29
CA MET A 271 5.10 -7.71 16.86
C MET A 271 4.40 -6.48 16.32
N THR A 272 4.87 -5.98 15.19
CA THR A 272 4.26 -4.85 14.49
C THR A 272 3.90 -5.27 13.08
N LEU A 273 2.68 -4.94 12.67
CA LEU A 273 2.18 -5.17 11.32
C LEU A 273 2.26 -3.88 10.51
N TYR A 274 2.78 -4.00 9.30
CA TYR A 274 2.81 -2.92 8.32
C TYR A 274 2.07 -3.34 7.06
N LEU A 275 1.26 -2.44 6.51
CA LEU A 275 0.64 -2.57 5.19
C LEU A 275 1.18 -1.45 4.29
N ASN A 276 1.80 -1.83 3.17
CA ASN A 276 2.45 -0.88 2.26
C ASN A 276 3.41 0.08 2.98
N GLY A 277 4.20 -0.44 3.94
CA GLY A 277 5.16 0.33 4.74
C GLY A 277 4.56 1.16 5.89
N ARG A 278 3.23 1.20 6.05
CA ARG A 278 2.55 1.95 7.11
C ARG A 278 2.14 1.04 8.25
N THR A 279 2.42 1.47 9.48
CA THR A 279 2.02 0.74 10.69
C THR A 279 0.51 0.59 10.76
N GLN A 280 0.06 -0.65 10.96
CA GLN A 280 -1.36 -0.96 11.19
C GLN A 280 -1.67 -1.23 12.65
N PHE A 281 -0.82 -1.97 13.33
CA PHE A 281 -0.87 -2.12 14.78
C PHE A 281 0.48 -2.59 15.32
N SER A 282 0.68 -2.37 16.62
CA SER A 282 1.71 -3.01 17.42
C SER A 282 1.06 -3.88 18.50
N SER A 283 1.56 -5.09 18.71
CA SER A 283 1.07 -5.98 19.78
C SER A 283 1.31 -5.43 21.19
N ALA A 284 2.06 -4.32 21.31
CA ALA A 284 2.29 -3.64 22.58
C ALA A 284 1.08 -2.82 23.04
N ASP A 285 0.31 -2.26 22.10
CA ASP A 285 -0.74 -1.27 22.39
C ASP A 285 -2.01 -1.38 21.51
N GLU A 286 -2.10 -2.37 20.61
CA GLU A 286 -3.28 -2.61 19.77
C GLU A 286 -4.58 -2.66 20.57
N LYS A 287 -4.48 -3.11 21.81
CA LYS A 287 -5.61 -3.20 22.72
C LYS A 287 -6.25 -1.85 23.00
N ILE A 288 -5.45 -0.78 23.08
CA ILE A 288 -5.96 0.58 23.27
C ILE A 288 -6.83 0.97 22.08
N TYR A 289 -6.31 0.77 20.86
CA TYR A 289 -7.00 1.11 19.61
C TYR A 289 -8.31 0.33 19.48
N HIS A 290 -8.28 -1.00 19.58
CA HIS A 290 -9.45 -1.84 19.36
C HIS A 290 -10.50 -1.70 20.46
N SER A 291 -10.07 -1.54 21.72
CA SER A 291 -11.00 -1.26 22.82
C SER A 291 -11.75 0.06 22.61
N MET A 292 -11.05 1.11 22.15
CA MET A 292 -11.68 2.41 21.90
C MET A 292 -12.56 2.39 20.64
N LEU A 293 -12.24 1.59 19.64
CA LEU A 293 -13.09 1.41 18.46
C LEU A 293 -14.39 0.66 18.80
N VAL A 294 -14.31 -0.41 19.60
CA VAL A 294 -15.40 -1.37 19.79
C VAL A 294 -16.27 -1.02 21.01
N TYR A 295 -15.66 -0.81 22.18
CA TYR A 295 -16.44 -0.77 23.43
C TYR A 295 -17.36 0.43 23.59
N PRO A 296 -17.01 1.65 23.15
CA PRO A 296 -17.95 2.77 23.19
C PRO A 296 -19.23 2.48 22.39
N ALA A 297 -19.10 1.85 21.19
CA ALA A 297 -20.25 1.50 20.37
C ALA A 297 -21.08 0.38 20.99
N MET A 298 -20.43 -0.67 21.48
CA MET A 298 -21.12 -1.79 22.14
C MET A 298 -21.82 -1.34 23.41
N LEU A 299 -21.19 -0.47 24.22
CA LEU A 299 -21.80 0.04 25.45
C LEU A 299 -22.97 1.01 25.18
N ALA A 300 -22.90 1.76 24.07
CA ALA A 300 -23.99 2.65 23.63
C ALA A 300 -25.14 1.91 22.93
N SER A 301 -24.91 0.69 22.45
CA SER A 301 -25.93 -0.13 21.82
C SER A 301 -26.86 -0.77 22.85
N ALA A 302 -28.16 -0.72 22.59
CA ALA A 302 -29.14 -1.35 23.48
C ALA A 302 -29.20 -2.88 23.32
N ARG A 303 -28.76 -3.40 22.19
CA ARG A 303 -28.74 -4.81 21.83
C ARG A 303 -27.42 -5.19 21.19
N HIS A 304 -27.03 -6.45 21.34
CA HIS A 304 -25.77 -6.97 20.77
C HIS A 304 -26.01 -8.26 19.97
N GLU A 305 -27.18 -8.40 19.33
CA GLU A 305 -27.55 -9.66 18.68
C GLU A 305 -26.82 -9.80 17.34
N LYS A 306 -26.85 -8.76 16.51
CA LYS A 306 -26.30 -8.78 15.15
C LYS A 306 -25.32 -7.64 14.95
N ILE A 307 -24.08 -7.98 14.74
CA ILE A 307 -22.98 -7.01 14.58
C ILE A 307 -22.40 -7.11 13.17
N LEU A 308 -22.13 -5.97 12.56
CA LEU A 308 -21.41 -5.88 11.29
C LEU A 308 -20.04 -5.25 11.56
N ILE A 309 -18.98 -5.90 11.08
CA ILE A 309 -17.61 -5.35 11.04
C ILE A 309 -17.24 -5.14 9.57
N ILE A 310 -16.76 -3.96 9.22
CA ILE A 310 -16.30 -3.62 7.87
C ILE A 310 -14.81 -3.32 7.96
N GLY A 311 -13.99 -4.13 7.31
CA GLY A 311 -12.54 -4.21 7.52
C GLY A 311 -12.19 -5.08 8.71
N GLY A 312 -11.05 -4.82 9.35
CA GLY A 312 -10.60 -5.57 10.54
C GLY A 312 -10.21 -7.01 10.23
N GLY A 313 -9.57 -7.25 9.07
CA GLY A 313 -9.09 -8.57 8.63
C GLY A 313 -8.03 -9.20 9.54
N ASP A 314 -7.50 -8.47 10.52
CA ASP A 314 -6.63 -8.99 11.58
C ASP A 314 -7.40 -9.73 12.70
N GLY A 315 -8.73 -9.55 12.78
CA GLY A 315 -9.60 -10.18 13.76
C GLY A 315 -9.54 -9.59 15.16
N LEU A 316 -8.86 -8.45 15.38
CA LEU A 316 -8.72 -7.84 16.70
C LEU A 316 -10.00 -7.11 17.13
N ALA A 317 -10.65 -6.39 16.21
CA ALA A 317 -11.98 -5.84 16.44
C ALA A 317 -13.01 -6.96 16.65
N LEU A 318 -12.92 -8.05 15.86
CA LEU A 318 -13.77 -9.23 16.02
C LEU A 318 -13.60 -9.88 17.40
N ARG A 319 -12.38 -10.07 17.88
CA ARG A 319 -12.06 -10.56 19.23
C ARG A 319 -12.82 -9.76 20.30
N ASP A 320 -12.79 -8.45 20.17
CA ASP A 320 -13.39 -7.56 21.17
C ASP A 320 -14.92 -7.53 21.09
N VAL A 321 -15.49 -7.61 19.88
CA VAL A 321 -16.94 -7.77 19.68
C VAL A 321 -17.45 -9.08 20.26
N LEU A 322 -16.73 -10.19 20.08
CA LEU A 322 -17.15 -11.52 20.57
C LEU A 322 -17.26 -11.61 22.10
N LYS A 323 -16.54 -10.77 22.86
CA LYS A 323 -16.65 -10.68 24.32
C LYS A 323 -18.05 -10.23 24.78
N TRP A 324 -18.81 -9.54 23.94
CA TRP A 324 -20.18 -9.10 24.21
C TRP A 324 -21.24 -10.16 23.92
N ASN A 325 -20.81 -11.38 23.57
CA ASN A 325 -21.66 -12.54 23.29
C ASN A 325 -22.77 -12.27 22.25
N PRO A 326 -22.43 -11.76 21.05
CA PRO A 326 -23.42 -11.55 19.99
C PRO A 326 -24.01 -12.88 19.51
N GLN A 327 -25.24 -12.85 18.92
CA GLN A 327 -25.82 -14.02 18.26
C GLN A 327 -25.18 -14.30 16.91
N ALA A 328 -24.84 -13.24 16.18
CA ALA A 328 -24.18 -13.34 14.87
C ALA A 328 -23.28 -12.13 14.61
N VAL A 329 -22.12 -12.39 14.02
CA VAL A 329 -21.20 -11.36 13.52
C VAL A 329 -21.00 -11.57 12.02
N THR A 330 -21.19 -10.51 11.25
CA THR A 330 -20.81 -10.49 9.82
C THR A 330 -19.57 -9.63 9.68
N LEU A 331 -18.52 -10.16 9.08
CA LEU A 331 -17.27 -9.43 8.78
C LEU A 331 -17.14 -9.29 7.28
N LEU A 332 -16.93 -8.06 6.79
CA LEU A 332 -16.66 -7.75 5.39
C LEU A 332 -15.20 -7.33 5.27
N ASP A 333 -14.42 -8.05 4.49
CA ASP A 333 -13.04 -7.66 4.17
C ASP A 333 -12.74 -7.89 2.69
N LEU A 334 -11.87 -7.05 2.15
CA LEU A 334 -11.46 -7.12 0.76
C LEU A 334 -10.47 -8.26 0.52
N ASP A 335 -9.55 -8.46 1.48
CA ASP A 335 -8.35 -9.28 1.31
C ASP A 335 -8.43 -10.59 2.10
N LYS A 336 -8.80 -11.65 1.38
CA LYS A 336 -8.83 -12.99 1.96
C LYS A 336 -7.48 -13.44 2.52
N GLU A 337 -6.37 -13.02 1.89
CA GLU A 337 -5.03 -13.46 2.28
C GLU A 337 -4.62 -12.85 3.62
N VAL A 338 -5.09 -11.64 3.94
CA VAL A 338 -4.95 -11.04 5.28
C VAL A 338 -5.68 -11.88 6.32
N ILE A 339 -6.94 -12.21 6.09
CA ILE A 339 -7.72 -13.06 7.02
C ILE A 339 -7.05 -14.42 7.19
N ASP A 340 -6.61 -15.06 6.11
CA ASP A 340 -5.90 -16.33 6.16
C ASP A 340 -4.61 -16.18 7.00
N PHE A 341 -3.88 -15.07 6.88
CA PHE A 341 -2.68 -14.79 7.65
C PHE A 341 -2.95 -14.68 9.16
N PHE A 342 -4.10 -14.19 9.57
CA PHE A 342 -4.50 -14.07 10.97
C PHE A 342 -5.32 -15.26 11.51
N SER A 343 -5.63 -16.25 10.67
CA SER A 343 -6.46 -17.40 11.05
C SER A 343 -5.78 -18.75 10.86
N VAL A 344 -4.91 -18.90 9.88
CA VAL A 344 -4.27 -20.16 9.51
C VAL A 344 -2.77 -20.13 9.81
N PRO A 345 -2.21 -21.13 10.53
CA PRO A 345 -0.76 -21.18 10.79
C PRO A 345 0.07 -21.28 9.50
N ILE A 346 0.97 -20.33 9.28
CA ILE A 346 1.86 -20.28 8.11
C ILE A 346 3.26 -20.72 8.52
N LYS A 347 3.77 -21.73 7.83
CA LYS A 347 5.15 -22.21 8.02
C LYS A 347 6.09 -21.50 7.05
N HIS A 348 7.08 -20.83 7.60
CA HIS A 348 8.20 -20.25 6.84
C HIS A 348 9.51 -20.70 7.46
N GLN A 349 10.44 -21.22 6.65
CA GLN A 349 11.74 -21.78 7.10
C GLN A 349 11.62 -22.75 8.29
N GLY A 350 10.58 -23.59 8.30
CA GLY A 350 10.35 -24.61 9.34
C GLY A 350 9.72 -24.10 10.64
N LYS A 351 9.44 -22.80 10.75
CA LYS A 351 8.76 -22.17 11.90
C LYS A 351 7.38 -21.64 11.50
N ILE A 352 6.44 -21.63 12.44
CA ILE A 352 5.17 -20.93 12.26
C ILE A 352 5.41 -19.45 12.58
N VAL A 353 5.27 -18.59 11.58
CA VAL A 353 5.63 -17.16 11.68
C VAL A 353 4.51 -16.28 12.21
N ASN A 354 3.25 -16.72 12.10
CA ASN A 354 2.07 -15.94 12.50
C ASN A 354 1.34 -16.50 13.73
N GLN A 355 1.91 -17.48 14.43
CA GLN A 355 1.28 -18.10 15.60
C GLN A 355 0.87 -17.05 16.65
N ARG A 356 1.77 -16.10 16.94
CA ARG A 356 1.52 -15.04 17.92
C ARG A 356 0.39 -14.11 17.50
N LEU A 357 0.24 -13.82 16.21
CA LEU A 357 -0.85 -12.97 15.68
C LEU A 357 -2.21 -13.67 15.81
N ILE A 358 -2.25 -14.98 15.53
CA ILE A 358 -3.45 -15.81 15.74
C ILE A 358 -3.83 -15.89 17.24
N GLU A 359 -2.84 -15.94 18.12
CA GLU A 359 -3.07 -15.90 19.56
C GLU A 359 -3.56 -14.52 20.02
N LEU A 360 -3.07 -13.44 19.40
CA LEU A 360 -3.44 -12.08 19.73
C LEU A 360 -4.94 -11.81 19.48
N ASN A 361 -5.51 -12.36 18.41
CA ASN A 361 -6.94 -12.26 18.16
C ASN A 361 -7.78 -13.35 18.85
N ASN A 362 -7.20 -14.15 19.77
CA ASN A 362 -7.86 -15.25 20.48
C ASN A 362 -8.53 -16.26 19.56
N LYS A 363 -8.00 -16.49 18.38
CA LYS A 363 -8.58 -17.37 17.34
C LYS A 363 -10.02 -16.98 16.97
N ALA A 364 -10.32 -15.69 16.96
CA ALA A 364 -11.68 -15.17 16.75
C ALA A 364 -12.31 -15.65 15.43
N PHE A 365 -11.49 -15.91 14.41
CA PHE A 365 -11.96 -16.45 13.12
C PHE A 365 -12.51 -17.89 13.20
N SER A 366 -12.29 -18.59 14.29
CA SER A 366 -12.83 -19.96 14.51
C SER A 366 -14.19 -19.96 15.24
N ASP A 367 -14.79 -18.80 15.49
CA ASP A 367 -16.07 -18.69 16.20
C ASP A 367 -17.25 -19.01 15.27
N ASP A 368 -18.12 -19.92 15.68
CA ASP A 368 -19.26 -20.41 14.88
C ASP A 368 -20.31 -19.31 14.58
N ARG A 369 -20.30 -18.20 15.31
CA ARG A 369 -21.20 -17.05 15.10
C ARG A 369 -20.75 -16.14 13.97
N LEU A 370 -19.52 -16.32 13.46
CA LEU A 370 -18.91 -15.49 12.43
C LEU A 370 -19.37 -15.92 11.03
N THR A 371 -19.72 -14.94 10.22
CA THR A 371 -19.86 -15.08 8.76
C THR A 371 -18.94 -14.09 8.07
N ILE A 372 -17.99 -14.56 7.28
CA ILE A 372 -17.08 -13.71 6.52
C ILE A 372 -17.62 -13.55 5.10
N LYS A 373 -17.59 -12.31 4.60
CA LYS A 373 -17.85 -11.96 3.20
C LYS A 373 -16.65 -11.25 2.63
N TYR A 374 -16.12 -11.77 1.54
CA TYR A 374 -14.99 -11.19 0.84
C TYR A 374 -15.45 -10.28 -0.29
N GLY A 375 -14.79 -9.12 -0.44
CA GLY A 375 -15.01 -8.20 -1.55
C GLY A 375 -15.04 -6.74 -1.15
N ASP A 376 -15.20 -5.88 -2.15
CA ASP A 376 -15.30 -4.42 -1.94
C ASP A 376 -16.49 -4.08 -1.05
N ALA A 377 -16.21 -3.51 0.11
CA ALA A 377 -17.23 -3.16 1.11
C ALA A 377 -18.31 -2.20 0.54
N PHE A 378 -17.93 -1.30 -0.39
CA PHE A 378 -18.87 -0.37 -1.03
C PHE A 378 -19.97 -1.11 -1.81
N LEU A 379 -19.62 -2.24 -2.45
CA LEU A 379 -20.54 -3.09 -3.21
C LEU A 379 -21.23 -4.12 -2.32
N THR A 380 -20.50 -4.76 -1.40
CA THR A 380 -21.02 -5.82 -0.53
C THR A 380 -22.11 -5.29 0.43
N VAL A 381 -22.01 -4.01 0.83
CA VAL A 381 -23.07 -3.34 1.62
C VAL A 381 -24.39 -3.26 0.83
N ASP A 382 -24.37 -3.10 -0.50
CA ASP A 382 -25.59 -3.13 -1.32
C ASP A 382 -26.24 -4.52 -1.33
N GLU A 383 -25.45 -5.60 -1.32
CA GLU A 383 -25.97 -6.96 -1.21
C GLU A 383 -26.68 -7.19 0.14
N LEU A 384 -26.11 -6.66 1.24
CA LEU A 384 -26.73 -6.75 2.56
C LEU A 384 -28.04 -5.97 2.62
N LEU A 385 -28.12 -4.82 1.96
CA LEU A 385 -29.36 -4.03 1.84
C LEU A 385 -30.43 -4.78 1.05
N GLN A 386 -30.07 -5.43 -0.05
CA GLN A 386 -31.00 -6.27 -0.82
C GLN A 386 -31.52 -7.47 -0.03
N GLN A 387 -30.74 -7.97 0.93
CA GLN A 387 -31.14 -9.05 1.84
C GLN A 387 -31.97 -8.55 3.05
N GLU A 388 -32.27 -7.25 3.11
CA GLU A 388 -33.00 -6.59 4.21
C GLU A 388 -32.40 -6.86 5.59
N LYS A 389 -31.06 -7.07 5.67
CA LYS A 389 -30.37 -7.31 6.93
C LYS A 389 -30.30 -6.03 7.75
N LEU A 390 -30.55 -6.16 9.05
CA LEU A 390 -30.35 -5.08 10.01
C LEU A 390 -29.37 -5.51 11.10
N PHE A 391 -28.55 -4.54 11.54
CA PHE A 391 -27.52 -4.73 12.56
C PHE A 391 -27.76 -3.78 13.74
N ASP A 392 -27.47 -4.24 14.93
CA ASP A 392 -27.56 -3.44 16.16
C ASP A 392 -26.36 -2.50 16.27
N THR A 393 -25.19 -2.99 15.85
CA THR A 393 -23.94 -2.21 15.84
C THR A 393 -23.18 -2.44 14.54
N ILE A 394 -22.60 -1.39 13.99
CA ILE A 394 -21.66 -1.43 12.87
C ILE A 394 -20.31 -0.89 13.35
N ILE A 395 -19.25 -1.65 13.16
CA ILE A 395 -17.87 -1.26 13.43
C ILE A 395 -17.17 -1.12 12.08
N ILE A 396 -16.57 0.05 11.83
CA ILE A 396 -15.78 0.31 10.60
C ILE A 396 -14.33 0.46 11.01
N ASP A 397 -13.54 -0.53 10.62
CA ASP A 397 -12.11 -0.67 10.90
C ASP A 397 -11.33 -0.74 9.58
N LEU A 398 -11.25 0.38 8.93
CA LEU A 398 -10.60 0.54 7.61
C LEU A 398 -9.24 1.22 7.77
N PRO A 399 -8.30 1.00 6.83
CA PRO A 399 -7.08 1.80 6.76
C PRO A 399 -7.39 3.29 6.64
N ASP A 400 -6.45 4.14 7.06
CA ASP A 400 -6.55 5.59 6.91
C ASP A 400 -6.90 6.00 5.47
N PRO A 401 -7.64 7.11 5.28
CA PRO A 401 -8.00 7.63 3.96
C PRO A 401 -6.79 8.26 3.24
N SER A 402 -5.68 7.55 3.26
CA SER A 402 -4.39 7.94 2.69
C SER A 402 -4.26 7.61 1.19
N HIS A 403 -5.32 7.03 0.60
CA HIS A 403 -5.38 6.64 -0.81
C HIS A 403 -6.74 7.02 -1.42
N PRO A 404 -6.79 7.55 -2.65
CA PRO A 404 -8.06 7.94 -3.31
C PRO A 404 -9.09 6.82 -3.40
N ASP A 405 -8.67 5.56 -3.59
CA ASP A 405 -9.57 4.41 -3.66
C ASP A 405 -10.33 4.15 -2.35
N LEU A 406 -9.75 4.53 -1.21
CA LEU A 406 -10.39 4.41 0.09
C LEU A 406 -11.43 5.53 0.32
N ASP A 407 -11.30 6.66 -0.36
CA ASP A 407 -12.16 7.84 -0.15
C ASP A 407 -13.66 7.53 -0.34
N LYS A 408 -14.01 6.59 -1.25
CA LYS A 408 -15.38 6.12 -1.44
C LYS A 408 -15.99 5.51 -0.18
N LEU A 409 -15.18 4.82 0.66
CA LEU A 409 -15.60 4.19 1.92
C LEU A 409 -15.75 5.20 3.07
N TYR A 410 -15.26 6.43 2.87
CA TYR A 410 -15.44 7.57 3.77
C TYR A 410 -16.46 8.58 3.24
N SER A 411 -17.23 8.24 2.19
CA SER A 411 -18.19 9.15 1.57
C SER A 411 -19.55 9.16 2.26
N ALA A 412 -20.27 10.28 2.13
CA ALA A 412 -21.64 10.40 2.60
C ALA A 412 -22.57 9.32 2.02
N ARG A 413 -22.30 8.87 0.78
CA ARG A 413 -23.06 7.77 0.14
C ARG A 413 -22.87 6.47 0.88
N PHE A 414 -21.63 6.14 1.25
CA PHE A 414 -21.31 4.91 1.98
C PHE A 414 -21.93 4.92 3.38
N TYR A 415 -21.77 6.01 4.11
CA TYR A 415 -22.36 6.13 5.45
C TYR A 415 -23.90 6.12 5.43
N ALA A 416 -24.53 6.65 4.37
CA ALA A 416 -25.98 6.55 4.20
C ALA A 416 -26.44 5.10 3.96
N LYS A 417 -25.66 4.27 3.25
CA LYS A 417 -25.93 2.83 3.13
C LYS A 417 -25.80 2.12 4.50
N CYS A 418 -24.75 2.42 5.25
CA CYS A 418 -24.57 1.90 6.61
C CYS A 418 -25.72 2.33 7.55
N TRP A 419 -26.21 3.57 7.42
CA TRP A 419 -27.37 4.05 8.15
C TRP A 419 -28.63 3.20 7.87
N GLN A 420 -28.85 2.78 6.62
CA GLN A 420 -29.97 1.92 6.25
C GLN A 420 -29.83 0.50 6.85
N LEU A 421 -28.62 -0.01 6.98
CA LEU A 421 -28.34 -1.31 7.59
C LEU A 421 -28.46 -1.31 9.13
N LEU A 422 -28.51 -0.15 9.78
CA LEU A 422 -28.67 -0.09 11.23
C LEU A 422 -30.15 -0.29 11.66
N ALA A 423 -30.33 -1.02 12.74
CA ALA A 423 -31.58 -1.04 13.48
C ALA A 423 -31.96 0.36 13.96
N GLY A 424 -33.23 0.58 14.35
CA GLY A 424 -33.73 1.91 14.69
C GLY A 424 -32.99 2.58 15.86
N ASP A 425 -32.48 1.82 16.80
CA ASP A 425 -31.69 2.24 17.97
C ASP A 425 -30.18 1.98 17.81
N GLY A 426 -29.77 1.55 16.61
CA GLY A 426 -28.42 1.09 16.31
C GLY A 426 -27.34 2.17 16.41
N VAL A 427 -26.09 1.71 16.55
CA VAL A 427 -24.89 2.53 16.74
C VAL A 427 -23.84 2.14 15.69
N ILE A 428 -23.11 3.13 15.21
CA ILE A 428 -21.94 2.93 14.35
C ILE A 428 -20.70 3.54 15.00
N SER A 429 -19.57 2.83 14.94
CA SER A 429 -18.25 3.33 15.30
C SER A 429 -17.32 3.24 14.10
N ILE A 430 -16.52 4.27 13.88
CA ILE A 430 -15.71 4.43 12.69
C ILE A 430 -14.32 4.88 13.11
N GLN A 431 -13.27 4.16 12.68
CA GLN A 431 -11.90 4.66 12.68
C GLN A 431 -11.87 6.00 11.90
N SER A 432 -11.21 7.02 12.44
CA SER A 432 -11.32 8.37 11.91
C SER A 432 -10.01 9.14 11.84
N THR A 433 -8.89 8.42 11.74
CA THR A 433 -7.53 8.99 11.66
C THR A 433 -7.12 9.84 12.88
N SER A 434 -5.99 10.53 12.80
CA SER A 434 -5.49 11.33 13.91
C SER A 434 -6.16 12.72 13.97
N PRO A 435 -6.75 13.10 15.11
CA PRO A 435 -7.24 14.47 15.30
C PRO A 435 -6.12 15.51 15.41
N TYR A 436 -4.87 15.05 15.61
CA TYR A 436 -3.70 15.92 15.69
C TYR A 436 -3.03 16.07 14.32
N HIS A 437 -2.59 14.98 13.72
CA HIS A 437 -1.83 14.97 12.46
C HIS A 437 -2.69 15.15 11.21
N ALA A 438 -3.99 14.77 11.27
CA ALA A 438 -4.92 14.86 10.15
C ALA A 438 -6.27 15.50 10.58
N LYS A 439 -6.18 16.65 11.25
CA LYS A 439 -7.31 17.33 11.90
C LYS A 439 -8.47 17.62 10.95
N ASN A 440 -8.19 18.12 9.74
CA ASN A 440 -9.24 18.47 8.79
C ASN A 440 -9.93 17.20 8.25
N ALA A 441 -9.17 16.12 8.00
CA ALA A 441 -9.72 14.83 7.62
C ALA A 441 -10.60 14.27 8.75
N PHE A 442 -10.13 14.27 9.99
CA PHE A 442 -10.89 13.84 11.17
C PHE A 442 -12.24 14.57 11.27
N MET A 443 -12.22 15.90 11.24
CA MET A 443 -13.45 16.70 11.29
C MET A 443 -14.37 16.45 10.09
N SER A 444 -13.80 16.23 8.89
CA SER A 444 -14.56 15.93 7.68
C SER A 444 -15.30 14.58 7.78
N ILE A 445 -14.68 13.56 8.39
CA ILE A 445 -15.35 12.27 8.65
C ILE A 445 -16.59 12.48 9.51
N GLY A 446 -16.47 13.14 10.67
CA GLY A 446 -17.61 13.41 11.55
C GLY A 446 -18.72 14.22 10.86
N LYS A 447 -18.35 15.26 10.11
CA LYS A 447 -19.29 16.08 9.33
C LYS A 447 -19.99 15.29 8.22
N THR A 448 -19.28 14.37 7.58
CA THR A 448 -19.80 13.50 6.52
C THR A 448 -20.80 12.49 7.08
N VAL A 449 -20.48 11.86 8.22
CA VAL A 449 -21.40 10.97 8.94
C VAL A 449 -22.68 11.72 9.34
N LYS A 450 -22.56 12.94 9.86
CA LYS A 450 -23.73 13.77 10.17
C LYS A 450 -24.59 14.08 8.94
N HIS A 451 -23.95 14.37 7.82
CA HIS A 451 -24.63 14.62 6.54
C HIS A 451 -25.34 13.37 5.99
N ALA A 452 -24.88 12.17 6.32
CA ALA A 452 -25.47 10.91 5.89
C ALA A 452 -26.80 10.56 6.60
N GLY A 453 -27.24 11.35 7.60
CA GLY A 453 -28.57 11.25 8.21
C GLY A 453 -28.58 10.72 9.65
N TYR A 454 -27.44 10.48 10.28
CA TYR A 454 -27.39 10.06 11.68
C TYR A 454 -27.90 11.17 12.61
N HIS A 455 -28.70 10.76 13.60
CA HIS A 455 -29.34 11.70 14.55
C HIS A 455 -28.30 12.42 15.43
N SER A 456 -27.42 11.65 16.07
CA SER A 456 -26.29 12.17 16.84
C SER A 456 -24.98 11.65 16.29
N VAL A 457 -23.98 12.52 16.17
CA VAL A 457 -22.61 12.20 15.76
C VAL A 457 -21.68 12.88 16.75
N GLU A 458 -20.80 12.09 17.34
CA GLU A 458 -19.80 12.54 18.30
C GLU A 458 -18.45 11.98 17.88
N GLN A 459 -17.39 12.75 18.08
CA GLN A 459 -16.03 12.33 17.84
C GLN A 459 -15.29 12.21 19.16
N TYR A 460 -14.35 11.30 19.25
CA TYR A 460 -13.55 11.09 20.44
C TYR A 460 -12.13 10.63 20.06
N HIS A 461 -11.21 10.71 21.00
CA HIS A 461 -9.80 10.45 20.75
C HIS A 461 -9.12 9.84 21.97
N HIS A 462 -8.01 9.16 21.72
CA HIS A 462 -7.12 8.68 22.75
C HIS A 462 -5.72 8.46 22.18
N ASN A 463 -4.68 8.57 23.04
CA ASN A 463 -3.34 8.26 22.62
C ASN A 463 -3.15 6.75 22.46
N VAL A 464 -2.68 6.31 21.28
CA VAL A 464 -2.20 4.97 20.99
C VAL A 464 -0.71 5.08 20.72
N PRO A 465 0.16 4.62 21.62
CA PRO A 465 1.60 4.93 21.57
C PRO A 465 2.30 4.66 20.22
N SER A 466 1.85 3.64 19.48
CA SER A 466 2.39 3.31 18.15
C SER A 466 1.91 4.25 17.02
N PHE A 467 0.80 4.97 17.23
CA PHE A 467 0.18 5.88 16.25
C PHE A 467 0.18 7.35 16.69
N GLY A 468 0.42 7.61 17.98
CA GLY A 468 0.19 8.90 18.61
C GLY A 468 -1.30 9.11 18.95
N GLU A 469 -1.76 10.36 18.90
CA GLU A 469 -3.17 10.68 19.17
C GLU A 469 -4.06 10.19 18.04
N TRP A 470 -4.97 9.28 18.36
CA TRP A 470 -5.87 8.64 17.39
C TRP A 470 -7.33 8.99 17.66
N GLY A 471 -8.17 8.98 16.61
CA GLY A 471 -9.54 9.43 16.69
C GLY A 471 -10.55 8.47 16.10
N TRP A 472 -11.75 8.52 16.66
CA TRP A 472 -12.91 7.74 16.20
C TRP A 472 -14.16 8.63 16.10
N THR A 473 -15.08 8.24 15.25
CA THR A 473 -16.40 8.83 15.14
C THR A 473 -17.45 7.81 15.53
N ILE A 474 -18.31 8.16 16.46
CA ILE A 474 -19.44 7.33 16.88
C ILE A 474 -20.76 8.04 16.58
N ALA A 475 -21.74 7.30 16.07
CA ALA A 475 -23.02 7.90 15.77
C ALA A 475 -24.19 6.97 16.13
N THR A 476 -25.31 7.56 16.52
CA THR A 476 -26.57 6.86 16.77
C THR A 476 -27.57 7.15 15.66
N LYS A 477 -28.31 6.11 15.23
CA LYS A 477 -29.35 6.28 14.21
C LYS A 477 -30.47 7.18 14.71
N ASN A 478 -30.96 6.94 15.93
CA ASN A 478 -31.99 7.72 16.59
C ASN A 478 -31.76 7.80 18.12
N GLY A 479 -32.46 8.69 18.79
CA GLY A 479 -32.48 8.77 20.26
C GLY A 479 -31.28 9.51 20.86
N LEU A 480 -30.91 9.14 22.09
CA LEU A 480 -29.80 9.77 22.82
C LEU A 480 -28.46 9.56 22.10
N SER A 481 -27.56 10.51 22.29
CA SER A 481 -26.19 10.39 21.79
C SER A 481 -25.43 9.23 22.45
N ALA A 482 -24.36 8.77 21.79
CA ALA A 482 -23.57 7.65 22.32
C ALA A 482 -22.96 8.01 23.68
N LYS A 483 -22.40 9.23 23.85
CA LYS A 483 -21.87 9.72 25.13
C LYS A 483 -22.93 9.70 26.23
N GLN A 484 -24.17 10.15 25.91
CA GLN A 484 -25.28 10.13 26.87
C GLN A 484 -25.67 8.70 27.26
N ARG A 485 -25.73 7.75 26.31
CA ARG A 485 -26.03 6.35 26.57
C ARG A 485 -24.93 5.71 27.45
N ILE A 486 -23.66 5.92 27.13
CA ILE A 486 -22.51 5.45 27.92
C ILE A 486 -22.58 6.02 29.36
N ALA A 487 -22.92 7.30 29.50
CA ALA A 487 -23.03 7.93 30.82
C ALA A 487 -24.09 7.29 31.72
N GLN A 488 -25.18 6.75 31.14
CA GLN A 488 -26.26 6.10 31.89
C GLN A 488 -25.92 4.67 32.36
N VAL A 489 -24.95 4.00 31.76
CA VAL A 489 -24.54 2.65 32.18
C VAL A 489 -23.76 2.74 33.49
N ALA A 490 -24.07 1.86 34.44
CA ALA A 490 -23.43 1.87 35.75
C ALA A 490 -21.92 1.53 35.68
N SER A 491 -21.59 0.45 34.98
CA SER A 491 -20.22 -0.02 34.79
C SER A 491 -20.09 -0.76 33.46
N LEU A 492 -18.86 -0.92 32.98
CA LEU A 492 -18.56 -1.79 31.84
C LEU A 492 -18.88 -3.24 32.23
N PRO A 493 -19.70 -3.96 31.45
CA PRO A 493 -20.09 -5.35 31.78
C PRO A 493 -18.96 -6.36 31.51
N ILE A 494 -17.89 -5.96 30.88
CA ILE A 494 -16.76 -6.78 30.48
C ILE A 494 -15.48 -6.25 31.13
N ASP A 495 -14.70 -7.13 31.74
CA ASP A 495 -13.36 -6.80 32.19
C ASP A 495 -12.37 -6.92 31.03
N ASP A 496 -11.92 -5.79 30.54
CA ASP A 496 -10.91 -5.70 29.49
C ASP A 496 -9.48 -5.56 30.05
N GLY A 497 -9.36 -5.25 31.35
CA GLY A 497 -8.10 -5.02 32.03
C GLY A 497 -7.44 -3.68 31.68
N TRP A 498 -8.02 -2.85 30.80
CA TRP A 498 -7.50 -1.52 30.46
C TRP A 498 -8.60 -0.45 30.39
N VAL A 499 -9.61 -0.61 29.52
CA VAL A 499 -10.63 0.41 29.29
C VAL A 499 -11.61 0.49 30.47
N THR A 500 -11.97 1.70 30.84
CA THR A 500 -13.02 1.98 31.83
C THR A 500 -14.06 2.93 31.27
N LYS A 501 -15.25 2.97 31.89
CA LYS A 501 -16.25 3.99 31.56
C LYS A 501 -15.69 5.41 31.65
N GLY A 502 -14.81 5.69 32.63
CA GLY A 502 -14.16 6.98 32.81
C GLY A 502 -13.24 7.35 31.63
N ILE A 503 -12.43 6.42 31.16
CA ILE A 503 -11.59 6.59 29.98
C ILE A 503 -12.45 6.89 28.74
N MET A 504 -13.50 6.09 28.51
CA MET A 504 -14.40 6.32 27.36
C MET A 504 -15.07 7.70 27.40
N LEU A 505 -15.58 8.14 28.54
CA LEU A 505 -16.24 9.44 28.66
C LEU A 505 -15.24 10.59 28.55
N GLY A 506 -14.03 10.45 29.11
CA GLY A 506 -12.96 11.44 28.99
C GLY A 506 -12.47 11.62 27.57
N ALA A 507 -12.52 10.57 26.77
CA ALA A 507 -12.11 10.59 25.35
C ALA A 507 -12.92 11.54 24.46
N PHE A 508 -14.13 11.94 24.89
CA PHE A 508 -14.96 12.92 24.15
C PHE A 508 -14.58 14.38 24.43
N GLU A 509 -13.63 14.63 25.28
CA GLU A 509 -13.22 16.00 25.63
C GLU A 509 -12.07 16.47 24.73
N PHE A 510 -12.26 17.60 24.04
CA PHE A 510 -11.28 18.25 23.18
C PHE A 510 -10.90 19.63 23.73
N GLY A 511 -9.77 20.15 23.29
CA GLY A 511 -9.36 21.51 23.60
C GLY A 511 -10.40 22.54 23.16
N GLN A 512 -10.50 23.67 23.89
CA GLN A 512 -11.56 24.69 23.76
C GLN A 512 -11.83 25.15 22.30
N HIS A 513 -10.81 25.25 21.47
CA HIS A 513 -10.91 25.79 20.10
C HIS A 513 -10.74 24.70 19.01
N PHE A 514 -10.84 23.43 19.39
CA PHE A 514 -10.58 22.35 18.45
C PHE A 514 -11.50 22.37 17.22
N PHE A 515 -12.79 22.63 17.41
CA PHE A 515 -13.82 22.60 16.36
C PHE A 515 -14.17 23.96 15.76
N ASP A 516 -13.42 25.04 16.05
CA ASP A 516 -13.74 26.39 15.55
C ASP A 516 -13.83 26.47 14.02
N ASN A 517 -13.02 25.70 13.32
CA ASN A 517 -13.00 25.65 11.85
C ASN A 517 -14.01 24.68 11.23
N LEU A 518 -14.82 23.97 12.02
CA LEU A 518 -15.74 22.92 11.53
C LEU A 518 -16.69 23.42 10.43
N ALA A 519 -17.10 24.69 10.51
CA ALA A 519 -17.98 25.29 9.49
C ALA A 519 -17.36 25.30 8.09
N LYS A 520 -16.03 25.49 7.99
CA LYS A 520 -15.26 25.54 6.74
C LYS A 520 -14.94 24.16 6.16
N ILE A 521 -14.98 23.13 6.99
CA ILE A 521 -14.68 21.75 6.57
C ILE A 521 -15.77 21.27 5.61
N LYS A 522 -15.35 20.62 4.53
CA LYS A 522 -16.26 20.06 3.52
C LYS A 522 -16.72 18.65 3.89
N VAL A 523 -17.91 18.31 3.41
CA VAL A 523 -18.45 16.94 3.44
C VAL A 523 -17.80 16.15 2.30
N ASN A 524 -17.38 14.94 2.56
CA ASN A 524 -16.88 14.05 1.52
C ASN A 524 -18.03 13.41 0.74
N ARG A 525 -18.13 13.75 -0.54
CA ARG A 525 -19.09 13.16 -1.48
C ARG A 525 -18.39 12.16 -2.36
N LEU A 526 -19.10 11.14 -2.79
CA LEU A 526 -18.54 10.13 -3.70
C LEU A 526 -17.88 10.82 -4.91
N GLY A 527 -16.61 10.50 -5.14
CA GLY A 527 -15.77 11.06 -6.20
C GLY A 527 -15.24 12.49 -5.94
N SER A 528 -15.40 13.04 -4.73
CA SER A 528 -14.82 14.35 -4.38
C SER A 528 -13.40 14.28 -3.87
N ASN A 529 -12.96 13.11 -3.38
CA ASN A 529 -11.64 12.86 -2.76
C ASN A 529 -11.30 13.87 -1.64
N THR A 530 -12.32 14.39 -0.97
CA THR A 530 -12.15 15.51 0.00
C THR A 530 -11.38 15.08 1.23
N ILE A 531 -11.70 13.89 1.78
CA ILE A 531 -11.03 13.39 2.99
C ILE A 531 -9.59 13.00 2.67
N TYR A 532 -9.36 12.35 1.53
CA TYR A 532 -8.01 12.07 1.04
C TYR A 532 -7.17 13.34 0.91
N GLN A 533 -7.72 14.39 0.27
CA GLN A 533 -7.02 15.67 0.12
C GLN A 533 -6.69 16.32 1.46
N TYR A 534 -7.63 16.33 2.41
CA TYR A 534 -7.38 16.84 3.75
C TYR A 534 -6.32 16.02 4.49
N HIS A 535 -6.41 14.71 4.42
CA HIS A 535 -5.43 13.81 5.05
C HIS A 535 -4.02 14.06 4.52
N HIS A 536 -3.87 14.15 3.19
CA HIS A 536 -2.59 14.41 2.55
C HIS A 536 -2.02 15.80 2.91
N GLN A 537 -2.84 16.84 2.80
CA GLN A 537 -2.43 18.22 3.11
C GLN A 537 -2.06 18.40 4.59
N ASP A 538 -2.79 17.78 5.50
CA ASP A 538 -2.53 17.92 6.93
C ASP A 538 -1.18 17.27 7.30
N TRP A 539 -0.87 16.08 6.74
CA TRP A 539 0.41 15.42 6.93
C TRP A 539 1.59 16.17 6.30
N GLU A 540 1.42 16.75 5.10
CA GLU A 540 2.45 17.59 4.47
C GLU A 540 2.74 18.85 5.28
N GLN A 541 1.70 19.51 5.81
CA GLN A 541 1.88 20.71 6.64
C GLN A 541 2.61 20.42 7.95
N GLU A 542 2.41 19.25 8.53
CA GLU A 542 3.10 18.87 9.75
C GLU A 542 4.58 18.58 9.49
N GLN A 543 4.92 17.95 8.39
CA GLN A 543 6.31 17.78 7.99
C GLN A 543 7.02 19.12 7.79
N GLY A 544 6.31 20.16 7.33
CA GLY A 544 6.84 21.50 7.15
C GLY A 544 6.90 22.38 8.42
N ILE A 545 6.29 21.99 9.52
CA ILE A 545 6.38 22.74 10.79
C ILE A 545 7.75 22.61 11.46
N PHE A 546 8.52 21.60 11.07
CA PHE A 546 9.87 21.36 11.60
C PHE A 546 10.99 21.83 10.65
N GLU A 547 10.65 22.48 9.53
CA GLU A 547 11.56 23.29 8.72
C GLU A 547 11.59 24.73 9.24
#